data_ca0124ca8078a14c543376a3b35b041c
#
_entry.id   ca0124ca8078a14c543376a3b35b041c
#
_cell.length_a   1.000
_cell.length_b   1.000
_cell.length_c   1.000
_cell.angle_alpha   90.00
_cell.angle_beta   90.00
_cell.angle_gamma   90.00
#
_symmetry.space_group_name_H-M   'P 1'
#
loop_
_entity.id
_entity.type
_entity.pdbx_description
1 polymer ?
#
loop_
_entity_poly.entity_id
_entity_poly.type
_entity_poly.pdbx_seq_one_letter_code
_entity_poly.pdbx_strand_id
1 'polypeptide(L)'
;MSISQITVLSGGMGGARFLQGLLHGIASGSLPGVAPDARVTVVANTADDLWMHGLKICPDLDTVMYTLGDGIDLDRGWGRRDESWSVKDELAAYGVEPTWFGLGDRDIATHVVRTQMLDAGYSLSDVTTALCNRWLAPRYGEGVRLLPMTDDRVETHVAIADETTPSGRRVVHFQEYWVRLRAAVPAEAVVVVGLESSTPAPGVVDAITDADLVVLPPSNPVVSVGTILGVPRVREALRATRAPVVGLSPIVGGTHVRGMAHQMLTSIGVEVSAGAVGLHYGSRSTGDDGVLDGWLVDDRDADQVDRVRAGGLACAAVPLMMSDVDATAAMAAAAITLVTGAGAGGDE
;
A
#
# COMPACT_ATOMS: atom_id res chain seq x y z
N MET A 1 17.39 18.84 11.09
CA MET A 1 16.42 18.20 12.02
C MET A 1 16.54 16.70 11.80
N SER A 2 16.45 15.90 12.86
CA SER A 2 16.48 14.44 12.73
C SER A 2 15.04 13.94 12.45
N ILE A 3 14.87 13.04 11.50
CA ILE A 3 13.58 12.40 11.19
C ILE A 3 13.33 11.34 12.26
N SER A 4 12.28 11.52 13.04
CA SER A 4 11.88 10.63 14.15
C SER A 4 10.51 10.01 13.97
N GLN A 5 9.66 10.58 13.10
CA GLN A 5 8.32 10.10 12.80
C GLN A 5 8.16 9.94 11.28
N ILE A 6 7.99 8.71 10.82
CA ILE A 6 7.81 8.40 9.40
C ILE A 6 6.42 7.81 9.20
N THR A 7 5.64 8.37 8.27
CA THR A 7 4.35 7.80 7.88
C THR A 7 4.44 7.23 6.47
N VAL A 8 3.95 5.98 6.30
CA VAL A 8 3.98 5.27 5.02
C VAL A 8 2.55 4.91 4.61
N LEU A 9 2.10 5.38 3.44
CA LEU A 9 0.78 5.05 2.88
C LEU A 9 0.90 3.82 1.98
N SER A 10 0.53 2.65 2.48
CA SER A 10 0.91 1.35 1.90
C SER A 10 -0.29 0.54 1.40
N GLY A 11 -0.15 -0.05 0.20
CA GLY A 11 -0.90 -1.24 -0.17
C GLY A 11 -0.22 -2.51 0.32
N GLY A 12 -0.56 -3.67 -0.24
CA GLY A 12 -0.08 -4.98 0.18
C GLY A 12 1.40 -5.25 -0.10
N MET A 13 1.69 -6.10 -1.09
CA MET A 13 3.03 -6.68 -1.30
C MET A 13 4.16 -5.68 -1.56
N GLY A 14 3.94 -4.70 -2.44
CA GLY A 14 4.97 -3.71 -2.79
C GLY A 14 5.35 -2.84 -1.60
N GLY A 15 4.33 -2.31 -0.91
CA GLY A 15 4.53 -1.50 0.28
C GLY A 15 5.15 -2.26 1.44
N ALA A 16 4.72 -3.51 1.68
CA ALA A 16 5.27 -4.36 2.73
C ALA A 16 6.76 -4.67 2.52
N ARG A 17 7.19 -4.93 1.28
CA ARG A 17 8.60 -5.11 0.95
C ARG A 17 9.42 -3.83 1.16
N PHE A 18 8.88 -2.70 0.72
CA PHE A 18 9.51 -1.41 0.97
C PHE A 18 9.71 -1.15 2.46
N LEU A 19 8.69 -1.43 3.28
CA LEU A 19 8.75 -1.30 4.73
C LEU A 19 9.85 -2.17 5.36
N GLN A 20 10.10 -3.38 4.87
CA GLN A 20 11.22 -4.21 5.35
C GLN A 20 12.57 -3.50 5.13
N GLY A 21 12.80 -2.93 3.93
CA GLY A 21 14.03 -2.18 3.65
C GLY A 21 14.14 -0.90 4.45
N LEU A 22 13.05 -0.14 4.60
CA LEU A 22 13.01 1.07 5.42
C LEU A 22 13.39 0.75 6.88
N LEU A 23 12.77 -0.25 7.49
CA LEU A 23 13.05 -0.67 8.88
C LEU A 23 14.47 -1.25 9.03
N HIS A 24 14.96 -1.98 8.02
CA HIS A 24 16.35 -2.43 7.98
C HIS A 24 17.32 -1.24 7.94
N GLY A 25 17.02 -0.24 7.11
CA GLY A 25 17.82 0.97 7.00
C GLY A 25 17.85 1.80 8.30
N ILE A 26 16.73 1.88 9.04
CA ILE A 26 16.69 2.49 10.38
C ILE A 26 17.58 1.71 11.34
N ALA A 27 17.43 0.39 11.40
CA ALA A 27 18.17 -0.46 12.33
C ALA A 27 19.68 -0.47 12.05
N SER A 28 20.11 -0.37 10.79
CA SER A 28 21.51 -0.31 10.37
C SER A 28 22.13 1.10 10.43
N GLY A 29 21.30 2.14 10.64
CA GLY A 29 21.74 3.53 10.61
C GLY A 29 22.16 4.01 9.21
N SER A 30 21.67 3.34 8.15
CA SER A 30 22.04 3.66 6.75
C SER A 30 21.18 4.76 6.12
N LEU A 31 20.12 5.22 6.81
CA LEU A 31 19.22 6.26 6.30
C LEU A 31 19.68 7.65 6.71
N PRO A 32 19.87 8.57 5.76
CA PRO A 32 20.40 9.90 6.04
C PRO A 32 19.43 10.73 6.90
N GLY A 33 19.91 11.26 8.02
CA GLY A 33 19.14 12.14 8.89
C GLY A 33 18.01 11.48 9.68
N VAL A 34 17.90 10.15 9.64
CA VAL A 34 16.88 9.39 10.40
C VAL A 34 17.43 8.99 11.76
N ALA A 35 16.64 9.20 12.81
CA ALA A 35 16.98 8.80 14.17
C ALA A 35 17.00 7.26 14.30
N PRO A 36 17.91 6.68 15.10
CA PRO A 36 17.98 5.23 15.29
C PRO A 36 16.71 4.62 15.94
N ASP A 37 15.97 5.44 16.66
CA ASP A 37 14.70 5.11 17.32
C ASP A 37 13.48 5.68 16.60
N ALA A 38 13.63 6.03 15.32
CA ALA A 38 12.54 6.56 14.51
C ALA A 38 11.36 5.60 14.50
N ARG A 39 10.15 6.15 14.66
CA ARG A 39 8.89 5.41 14.65
C ARG A 39 8.29 5.43 13.26
N VAL A 40 7.73 4.31 12.85
CA VAL A 40 7.08 4.14 11.55
C VAL A 40 5.60 3.86 11.76
N THR A 41 4.73 4.75 11.28
CA THR A 41 3.30 4.49 11.20
C THR A 41 2.93 4.12 9.76
N VAL A 42 2.31 2.98 9.60
CA VAL A 42 1.83 2.48 8.30
C VAL A 42 0.33 2.67 8.24
N VAL A 43 -0.15 3.41 7.25
CA VAL A 43 -1.57 3.51 6.91
C VAL A 43 -1.81 2.57 5.73
N ALA A 44 -2.55 1.50 5.96
CA ALA A 44 -2.77 0.47 4.95
C ALA A 44 -4.16 0.56 4.33
N ASN A 45 -4.22 0.24 3.03
CA ASN A 45 -5.46 0.13 2.29
C ASN A 45 -6.38 -0.96 2.87
N THR A 46 -7.66 -0.67 2.96
CA THR A 46 -8.72 -1.60 3.39
C THR A 46 -9.87 -1.71 2.37
N ALA A 47 -9.72 -1.06 1.19
CA ALA A 47 -10.76 -1.14 0.16
C ALA A 47 -10.78 -2.48 -0.59
N ASP A 48 -9.75 -3.30 -0.45
CA ASP A 48 -9.67 -4.63 -1.04
C ASP A 48 -10.13 -5.74 -0.07
N ASP A 49 -10.60 -5.33 1.11
CA ASP A 49 -11.16 -6.21 2.12
C ASP A 49 -12.46 -6.86 1.65
N LEU A 50 -12.67 -8.10 2.08
CA LEU A 50 -13.88 -8.84 1.70
C LEU A 50 -14.42 -9.68 2.87
N TRP A 51 -15.68 -10.07 2.73
CA TRP A 51 -16.31 -11.08 3.57
C TRP A 51 -16.40 -12.39 2.79
N MET A 52 -15.88 -13.47 3.38
CA MET A 52 -15.92 -14.80 2.76
C MET A 52 -16.09 -15.87 3.82
N HIS A 53 -16.99 -16.80 3.59
CA HIS A 53 -17.35 -17.87 4.56
C HIS A 53 -17.67 -17.33 5.97
N GLY A 54 -18.27 -16.13 6.04
CA GLY A 54 -18.57 -15.45 7.31
C GLY A 54 -17.37 -14.83 8.00
N LEU A 55 -16.19 -14.78 7.37
CA LEU A 55 -14.98 -14.20 7.92
C LEU A 55 -14.63 -12.88 7.22
N LYS A 56 -14.18 -11.89 7.99
CA LYS A 56 -13.60 -10.65 7.46
C LYS A 56 -12.13 -10.88 7.12
N ILE A 57 -11.79 -10.65 5.87
CA ILE A 57 -10.45 -10.83 5.32
C ILE A 57 -9.91 -9.46 4.91
N CYS A 58 -8.69 -9.12 5.34
CA CYS A 58 -8.06 -7.82 5.11
C CYS A 58 -6.68 -8.05 4.46
N PRO A 59 -6.62 -8.28 3.13
CA PRO A 59 -5.41 -8.77 2.46
C PRO A 59 -4.20 -7.86 2.62
N ASP A 60 -4.38 -6.52 2.52
CA ASP A 60 -3.26 -5.58 2.60
C ASP A 60 -2.76 -5.43 4.03
N LEU A 61 -3.66 -5.31 5.02
CA LEU A 61 -3.28 -5.30 6.44
C LEU A 61 -2.53 -6.57 6.83
N ASP A 62 -3.03 -7.74 6.42
CA ASP A 62 -2.42 -9.03 6.73
C ASP A 62 -1.07 -9.20 6.06
N THR A 63 -0.95 -8.79 4.80
CA THR A 63 0.33 -8.83 4.07
C THR A 63 1.38 -7.96 4.75
N VAL A 64 1.06 -6.74 5.14
CA VAL A 64 1.98 -5.86 5.88
C VAL A 64 2.35 -6.49 7.24
N MET A 65 1.35 -6.90 8.01
CA MET A 65 1.54 -7.48 9.34
C MET A 65 2.40 -8.75 9.30
N TYR A 66 2.12 -9.67 8.36
CA TYR A 66 2.88 -10.92 8.23
C TYR A 66 4.29 -10.69 7.69
N THR A 67 4.44 -9.75 6.75
CA THR A 67 5.76 -9.41 6.21
C THR A 67 6.67 -8.85 7.28
N LEU A 68 6.19 -7.87 8.04
CA LEU A 68 6.99 -7.23 9.10
C LEU A 68 7.17 -8.18 10.31
N GLY A 69 6.18 -9.01 10.61
CA GLY A 69 6.22 -10.00 11.66
C GLY A 69 6.97 -11.29 11.30
N ASP A 70 7.63 -11.34 10.12
CA ASP A 70 8.37 -12.51 9.63
C ASP A 70 7.51 -13.80 9.52
N GLY A 71 6.25 -13.64 9.16
CA GLY A 71 5.30 -14.74 8.98
C GLY A 71 4.79 -14.94 7.57
N ILE A 72 5.18 -14.08 6.62
CA ILE A 72 4.75 -14.13 5.22
C ILE A 72 5.35 -15.34 4.49
N ASP A 73 4.63 -15.88 3.53
CA ASP A 73 5.18 -16.80 2.54
C ASP A 73 5.94 -16.00 1.47
N LEU A 74 7.25 -16.17 1.44
CA LEU A 74 8.13 -15.38 0.56
C LEU A 74 7.98 -15.73 -0.93
N ASP A 75 7.63 -16.97 -1.24
CA ASP A 75 7.49 -17.44 -2.63
C ASP A 75 6.21 -16.89 -3.25
N ARG A 76 5.11 -16.95 -2.53
CA ARG A 76 3.83 -16.40 -2.96
C ARG A 76 3.79 -14.88 -2.83
N GLY A 77 4.43 -14.32 -1.78
CA GLY A 77 4.38 -12.91 -1.42
C GLY A 77 3.09 -12.50 -0.73
N TRP A 78 2.23 -13.46 -0.33
CA TRP A 78 0.98 -13.27 0.43
C TRP A 78 0.66 -14.52 1.27
N GLY A 79 -0.22 -14.35 2.24
CA GLY A 79 -0.58 -15.41 3.16
C GLY A 79 0.57 -15.78 4.10
N ARG A 80 0.37 -16.82 4.91
CA ARG A 80 1.36 -17.24 5.91
C ARG A 80 2.29 -18.32 5.37
N ARG A 81 3.52 -18.34 5.87
CA ARG A 81 4.44 -19.45 5.59
C ARG A 81 3.95 -20.75 6.23
N ASP A 82 4.38 -21.86 5.68
CA ASP A 82 4.07 -23.21 6.16
C ASP A 82 2.55 -23.47 6.28
N GLU A 83 1.77 -22.96 5.33
CA GLU A 83 0.34 -23.15 5.26
C GLU A 83 -0.03 -24.56 4.84
N SER A 84 -1.16 -25.05 5.39
CA SER A 84 -1.94 -26.16 4.88
C SER A 84 -3.30 -25.66 4.36
N TRP A 85 -4.02 -26.50 3.62
CA TRP A 85 -5.23 -26.12 2.88
C TRP A 85 -6.43 -27.02 3.18
N SER A 86 -6.39 -27.73 4.33
CA SER A 86 -7.39 -28.73 4.70
C SER A 86 -8.79 -28.13 4.76
N VAL A 87 -8.95 -26.95 5.38
CA VAL A 87 -10.26 -26.29 5.46
C VAL A 87 -10.79 -25.91 4.07
N LYS A 88 -9.93 -25.41 3.19
CA LYS A 88 -10.32 -25.10 1.81
C LYS A 88 -10.83 -26.34 1.06
N ASP A 89 -10.10 -27.46 1.20
CA ASP A 89 -10.43 -28.72 0.51
C ASP A 89 -11.75 -29.30 1.06
N GLU A 90 -11.97 -29.26 2.37
CA GLU A 90 -13.21 -29.70 3.01
C GLU A 90 -14.40 -28.81 2.59
N LEU A 91 -14.26 -27.49 2.58
CA LEU A 91 -15.31 -26.58 2.11
C LEU A 91 -15.70 -26.88 0.66
N ALA A 92 -14.71 -27.13 -0.20
CA ALA A 92 -14.95 -27.52 -1.59
C ALA A 92 -15.70 -28.87 -1.69
N ALA A 93 -15.36 -29.85 -0.83
CA ALA A 93 -16.04 -31.14 -0.77
C ALA A 93 -17.50 -31.02 -0.32
N TYR A 94 -17.84 -30.04 0.52
CA TYR A 94 -19.22 -29.69 0.87
C TYR A 94 -19.94 -28.86 -0.21
N GLY A 95 -19.25 -28.47 -1.30
CA GLY A 95 -19.82 -27.61 -2.36
C GLY A 95 -19.96 -26.15 -1.95
N VAL A 96 -19.21 -25.70 -0.95
CA VAL A 96 -19.24 -24.30 -0.49
C VAL A 96 -18.44 -23.43 -1.44
N GLU A 97 -19.07 -22.42 -2.00
CA GLU A 97 -18.47 -21.43 -2.88
C GLU A 97 -18.16 -20.12 -2.10
N PRO A 98 -17.16 -19.33 -2.52
CA PRO A 98 -16.30 -19.54 -3.68
C PRO A 98 -15.06 -20.38 -3.37
N THR A 99 -14.68 -21.26 -4.29
CA THR A 99 -13.50 -22.12 -4.18
C THR A 99 -12.22 -21.50 -4.75
N TRP A 100 -12.34 -20.39 -5.49
CA TRP A 100 -11.22 -19.74 -6.17
C TRP A 100 -10.31 -18.90 -5.24
N PHE A 101 -10.81 -18.49 -4.07
CA PHE A 101 -10.01 -17.75 -3.10
C PHE A 101 -9.43 -18.73 -2.06
N GLY A 102 -8.11 -18.83 -2.02
CA GLY A 102 -7.46 -19.73 -1.07
C GLY A 102 -7.21 -19.05 0.27
N LEU A 103 -7.81 -19.59 1.33
CA LEU A 103 -7.46 -19.26 2.72
C LEU A 103 -6.66 -20.43 3.29
N GLY A 104 -5.46 -20.13 3.79
CA GLY A 104 -4.66 -21.15 4.48
C GLY A 104 -5.20 -21.42 5.87
N ASP A 105 -4.98 -22.63 6.39
CA ASP A 105 -5.53 -23.08 7.68
C ASP A 105 -5.06 -22.18 8.85
N ARG A 106 -3.80 -21.71 8.79
CA ARG A 106 -3.26 -20.78 9.80
C ARG A 106 -3.77 -19.35 9.61
N ASP A 107 -3.99 -18.93 8.37
CA ASP A 107 -4.52 -17.60 8.03
C ASP A 107 -5.97 -17.47 8.51
N ILE A 108 -6.76 -18.53 8.37
CA ILE A 108 -8.12 -18.62 8.92
C ILE A 108 -8.16 -18.26 10.40
N ALA A 109 -7.17 -18.65 11.20
CA ALA A 109 -7.14 -18.29 12.61
C ALA A 109 -7.08 -16.77 12.84
N THR A 110 -6.35 -16.03 12.01
CA THR A 110 -6.32 -14.55 12.04
C THR A 110 -7.69 -13.96 11.68
N HIS A 111 -8.32 -14.49 10.64
CA HIS A 111 -9.65 -14.04 10.20
C HIS A 111 -10.74 -14.36 11.24
N VAL A 112 -10.67 -15.50 11.91
CA VAL A 112 -11.60 -15.87 13.02
C VAL A 112 -11.46 -14.88 14.17
N VAL A 113 -10.24 -14.60 14.64
CA VAL A 113 -10.01 -13.64 15.73
C VAL A 113 -10.51 -12.25 15.32
N ARG A 114 -10.17 -11.80 14.12
CA ARG A 114 -10.65 -10.50 13.60
C ARG A 114 -12.17 -10.43 13.58
N THR A 115 -12.82 -11.44 13.02
CA THR A 115 -14.29 -11.45 12.88
C THR A 115 -14.97 -11.47 14.24
N GLN A 116 -14.50 -12.28 15.18
CA GLN A 116 -15.06 -12.33 16.53
C GLN A 116 -14.94 -10.99 17.27
N MET A 117 -13.83 -10.28 17.10
CA MET A 117 -13.67 -8.97 17.71
C MET A 117 -14.60 -7.92 17.06
N LEU A 118 -14.72 -7.93 15.73
CA LEU A 118 -15.65 -7.05 15.02
C LEU A 118 -17.10 -7.32 15.44
N ASP A 119 -17.50 -8.58 15.55
CA ASP A 119 -18.84 -8.99 16.01
C ASP A 119 -19.10 -8.58 17.47
N ALA A 120 -18.05 -8.49 18.27
CA ALA A 120 -18.11 -7.99 19.65
C ALA A 120 -18.14 -6.45 19.73
N GLY A 121 -18.11 -5.75 18.58
CA GLY A 121 -18.23 -4.30 18.47
C GLY A 121 -16.92 -3.52 18.53
N TYR A 122 -15.76 -4.18 18.47
CA TYR A 122 -14.48 -3.48 18.33
C TYR A 122 -14.33 -2.91 16.92
N SER A 123 -13.67 -1.75 16.81
CA SER A 123 -13.33 -1.17 15.50
C SER A 123 -12.24 -1.97 14.78
N LEU A 124 -12.11 -1.81 13.46
CA LEU A 124 -11.00 -2.44 12.70
C LEU A 124 -9.63 -1.97 13.20
N SER A 125 -9.52 -0.71 13.65
CA SER A 125 -8.31 -0.17 14.29
C SER A 125 -7.93 -0.91 15.56
N ASP A 126 -8.92 -1.18 16.45
CA ASP A 126 -8.69 -1.93 17.69
C ASP A 126 -8.26 -3.38 17.39
N VAL A 127 -8.95 -4.01 16.44
CA VAL A 127 -8.64 -5.38 16.00
C VAL A 127 -7.24 -5.45 15.39
N THR A 128 -6.88 -4.49 14.53
CA THR A 128 -5.55 -4.41 13.93
C THR A 128 -4.47 -4.26 14.99
N THR A 129 -4.70 -3.40 15.99
CA THR A 129 -3.79 -3.23 17.12
C THR A 129 -3.61 -4.54 17.90
N ALA A 130 -4.70 -5.23 18.20
CA ALA A 130 -4.65 -6.51 18.93
C ALA A 130 -3.88 -7.59 18.16
N LEU A 131 -4.08 -7.71 16.85
CA LEU A 131 -3.34 -8.63 15.99
C LEU A 131 -1.85 -8.27 15.92
N CYS A 132 -1.52 -6.98 15.80
CA CYS A 132 -0.15 -6.47 15.78
C CYS A 132 0.62 -6.75 17.07
N ASN A 133 -0.04 -6.84 18.23
CA ASN A 133 0.60 -7.25 19.48
C ASN A 133 1.25 -8.64 19.39
N ARG A 134 0.71 -9.53 18.57
CA ARG A 134 1.33 -10.84 18.31
C ARG A 134 2.46 -10.75 17.27
N TRP A 135 2.31 -9.91 16.25
CA TRP A 135 3.17 -9.95 15.08
C TRP A 135 4.28 -8.90 15.08
N LEU A 136 3.96 -7.67 15.46
CA LEU A 136 4.88 -6.54 15.39
C LEU A 136 5.55 -6.22 16.72
N ALA A 137 4.78 -6.24 17.81
CA ALA A 137 5.29 -5.84 19.12
C ALA A 137 6.51 -6.67 19.60
N PRO A 138 6.61 -8.00 19.36
CA PRO A 138 7.79 -8.76 19.76
C PRO A 138 9.08 -8.33 19.05
N ARG A 139 8.97 -7.72 17.87
CA ARG A 139 10.11 -7.35 17.02
C ARG A 139 10.43 -5.87 17.08
N TYR A 140 9.44 -5.03 17.16
CA TYR A 140 9.58 -3.57 17.05
C TYR A 140 9.08 -2.80 18.28
N GLY A 141 8.48 -3.47 19.27
CA GLY A 141 7.85 -2.79 20.39
C GLY A 141 6.79 -1.78 19.90
N GLU A 142 6.96 -0.52 20.30
CA GLU A 142 6.13 0.61 19.84
C GLU A 142 6.73 1.35 18.62
N GLY A 143 7.84 0.88 18.06
CA GLY A 143 8.53 1.50 16.93
C GLY A 143 7.78 1.39 15.61
N VAL A 144 6.84 0.43 15.49
CA VAL A 144 6.03 0.24 14.28
C VAL A 144 4.56 0.14 14.64
N ARG A 145 3.73 1.00 14.03
CA ARG A 145 2.27 1.01 14.16
C ARG A 145 1.63 0.77 12.81
N LEU A 146 0.68 -0.15 12.74
CA LEU A 146 -0.14 -0.40 11.55
C LEU A 146 -1.58 0.07 11.81
N LEU A 147 -2.08 0.92 10.91
CA LEU A 147 -3.44 1.46 10.95
C LEU A 147 -4.19 1.07 9.67
N PRO A 148 -5.47 0.69 9.76
CA PRO A 148 -6.34 0.70 8.58
C PRO A 148 -6.54 2.15 8.12
N MET A 149 -6.75 2.39 6.84
CA MET A 149 -7.03 3.74 6.34
C MET A 149 -8.36 4.29 6.88
N THR A 150 -9.31 3.39 7.17
CA THR A 150 -10.64 3.69 7.71
C THR A 150 -11.16 2.48 8.48
N ASP A 151 -12.02 2.73 9.49
CA ASP A 151 -12.80 1.69 10.16
C ASP A 151 -14.14 1.41 9.45
N ASP A 152 -14.52 2.29 8.51
CA ASP A 152 -15.75 2.17 7.75
C ASP A 152 -15.63 1.08 6.67
N ARG A 153 -16.76 0.52 6.28
CA ARG A 153 -16.82 -0.46 5.20
C ARG A 153 -16.64 0.23 3.86
N VAL A 154 -15.53 -0.08 3.18
CA VAL A 154 -15.22 0.35 1.83
C VAL A 154 -14.82 -0.88 0.99
N GLU A 155 -15.23 -0.91 -0.28
CA GLU A 155 -14.95 -2.06 -1.15
C GLU A 155 -14.63 -1.60 -2.57
N THR A 156 -13.48 -2.03 -3.10
CA THR A 156 -13.08 -1.80 -4.48
C THR A 156 -13.80 -2.77 -5.41
N HIS A 157 -14.48 -2.23 -6.40
CA HIS A 157 -15.15 -2.95 -7.46
C HIS A 157 -14.62 -2.56 -8.83
N VAL A 158 -14.62 -3.51 -9.76
CA VAL A 158 -14.15 -3.32 -11.13
C VAL A 158 -15.31 -3.62 -12.08
N ALA A 159 -15.64 -2.67 -12.95
CA ALA A 159 -16.55 -2.88 -14.05
C ALA A 159 -15.77 -3.51 -15.21
N ILE A 160 -16.32 -4.59 -15.75
CA ILE A 160 -15.77 -5.34 -16.89
C ILE A 160 -16.87 -5.55 -17.95
N ALA A 161 -16.47 -5.71 -19.20
CA ALA A 161 -17.38 -6.09 -20.26
C ALA A 161 -17.97 -7.51 -20.00
N ASP A 162 -19.28 -7.66 -20.20
CA ASP A 162 -19.97 -8.95 -20.09
C ASP A 162 -21.21 -8.96 -21.01
N GLU A 163 -21.04 -9.56 -22.18
CA GLU A 163 -22.11 -9.65 -23.19
C GLU A 163 -23.32 -10.49 -22.74
N THR A 164 -23.19 -11.25 -21.65
CA THR A 164 -24.28 -12.06 -21.12
C THR A 164 -25.29 -11.25 -20.29
N THR A 165 -24.92 -10.02 -19.92
CA THR A 165 -25.79 -9.11 -19.17
C THR A 165 -26.53 -8.12 -20.10
N PRO A 166 -27.74 -7.69 -19.75
CA PRO A 166 -28.51 -6.72 -20.57
C PRO A 166 -27.79 -5.36 -20.73
N SER A 167 -26.91 -4.99 -19.78
CA SER A 167 -26.13 -3.76 -19.80
C SER A 167 -24.83 -3.89 -20.59
N GLY A 168 -24.45 -5.10 -21.03
CA GLY A 168 -23.14 -5.39 -21.61
C GLY A 168 -21.99 -5.32 -20.60
N ARG A 169 -22.29 -5.16 -19.30
CA ARG A 169 -21.30 -4.95 -18.24
C ARG A 169 -21.64 -5.73 -16.98
N ARG A 170 -20.61 -6.12 -16.26
CA ARG A 170 -20.70 -6.70 -14.92
C ARG A 170 -19.73 -6.00 -13.97
N VAL A 171 -20.18 -5.77 -12.74
CA VAL A 171 -19.33 -5.23 -11.66
C VAL A 171 -18.94 -6.39 -10.75
N VAL A 172 -17.66 -6.55 -10.51
CA VAL A 172 -17.11 -7.62 -9.66
C VAL A 172 -16.26 -7.01 -8.54
N HIS A 173 -16.18 -7.68 -7.42
CA HIS A 173 -15.25 -7.29 -6.37
C HIS A 173 -13.80 -7.38 -6.86
N PHE A 174 -12.92 -6.48 -6.41
CA PHE A 174 -11.52 -6.43 -6.84
C PHE A 174 -10.80 -7.77 -6.67
N GLN A 175 -11.03 -8.48 -5.57
CA GLN A 175 -10.42 -9.80 -5.36
C GLN A 175 -10.91 -10.84 -6.36
N GLU A 176 -12.16 -10.79 -6.82
CA GLU A 176 -12.65 -11.65 -7.91
C GLU A 176 -11.93 -11.29 -9.22
N TYR A 177 -11.83 -10.00 -9.52
CA TYR A 177 -11.12 -9.53 -10.72
C TYR A 177 -9.66 -9.96 -10.72
N TRP A 178 -8.99 -9.82 -9.57
CA TRP A 178 -7.58 -10.14 -9.43
C TRP A 178 -7.30 -11.65 -9.38
N VAL A 179 -7.94 -12.36 -8.46
CA VAL A 179 -7.61 -13.76 -8.14
C VAL A 179 -8.28 -14.73 -9.13
N ARG A 180 -9.60 -14.57 -9.33
CA ARG A 180 -10.38 -15.47 -10.19
C ARG A 180 -10.16 -15.18 -11.67
N LEU A 181 -10.35 -13.92 -12.07
CA LEU A 181 -10.25 -13.51 -13.47
C LEU A 181 -8.82 -13.21 -13.89
N ARG A 182 -7.87 -13.15 -12.95
CA ARG A 182 -6.43 -12.87 -13.20
C ARG A 182 -6.21 -11.60 -14.00
N ALA A 183 -7.11 -10.62 -13.86
CA ALA A 183 -7.13 -9.39 -14.65
C ALA A 183 -7.04 -9.61 -16.18
N ALA A 184 -7.51 -10.75 -16.66
CA ALA A 184 -7.44 -11.11 -18.08
C ALA A 184 -8.48 -10.35 -18.94
N VAL A 185 -9.50 -9.80 -18.30
CA VAL A 185 -10.52 -8.96 -18.95
C VAL A 185 -10.14 -7.49 -18.69
N PRO A 186 -10.21 -6.61 -19.71
CA PRO A 186 -9.97 -5.17 -19.48
C PRO A 186 -10.91 -4.59 -18.42
N ALA A 187 -10.33 -3.80 -17.49
CA ALA A 187 -11.10 -3.01 -16.55
C ALA A 187 -11.64 -1.77 -17.29
N GLU A 188 -12.95 -1.57 -17.29
CA GLU A 188 -13.59 -0.39 -17.88
C GLU A 188 -13.69 0.78 -16.89
N ALA A 189 -13.87 0.46 -15.60
CA ALA A 189 -13.88 1.44 -14.52
C ALA A 189 -13.54 0.76 -13.18
N VAL A 190 -13.02 1.55 -12.26
CA VAL A 190 -12.81 1.19 -10.85
C VAL A 190 -13.70 2.08 -10.00
N VAL A 191 -14.46 1.48 -9.10
CA VAL A 191 -15.35 2.17 -8.17
C VAL A 191 -15.08 1.68 -6.76
N VAL A 192 -14.87 2.60 -5.82
CA VAL A 192 -14.71 2.26 -4.41
C VAL A 192 -15.99 2.61 -3.67
N VAL A 193 -16.80 1.60 -3.39
CA VAL A 193 -18.09 1.76 -2.71
C VAL A 193 -17.85 2.15 -1.25
N GLY A 194 -18.57 3.15 -0.76
CA GLY A 194 -18.48 3.63 0.62
C GLY A 194 -17.37 4.65 0.88
N LEU A 195 -16.44 4.87 -0.07
CA LEU A 195 -15.26 5.71 0.15
C LEU A 195 -15.60 7.17 0.47
N GLU A 196 -16.50 7.78 -0.30
CA GLU A 196 -16.88 9.19 -0.13
C GLU A 196 -17.54 9.50 1.22
N SER A 197 -18.20 8.51 1.82
CA SER A 197 -18.85 8.62 3.13
C SER A 197 -18.01 8.13 4.29
N SER A 198 -16.81 7.59 4.00
CA SER A 198 -15.92 7.07 5.01
C SER A 198 -15.21 8.17 5.80
N THR A 199 -14.68 7.79 6.95
CA THR A 199 -13.84 8.65 7.79
C THR A 199 -12.47 8.02 8.02
N PRO A 200 -11.39 8.80 8.13
CA PRO A 200 -10.09 8.24 8.46
C PRO A 200 -10.14 7.51 9.79
N ALA A 201 -9.52 6.35 9.87
CA ALA A 201 -9.42 5.64 11.14
C ALA A 201 -8.67 6.49 12.19
N PRO A 202 -8.91 6.26 13.49
CA PRO A 202 -8.27 7.01 14.56
C PRO A 202 -6.75 7.01 14.45
N GLY A 203 -6.15 8.21 14.41
CA GLY A 203 -4.70 8.43 14.31
C GLY A 203 -4.15 8.49 12.89
N VAL A 204 -4.95 8.28 11.84
CA VAL A 204 -4.48 8.38 10.44
C VAL A 204 -4.10 9.82 10.07
N VAL A 205 -4.98 10.78 10.36
CA VAL A 205 -4.70 12.19 10.08
C VAL A 205 -3.52 12.69 10.93
N ASP A 206 -3.51 12.35 12.22
CA ASP A 206 -2.42 12.73 13.13
C ASP A 206 -1.07 12.16 12.67
N ALA A 207 -1.05 10.87 12.24
CA ALA A 207 0.16 10.27 11.71
C ALA A 207 0.73 11.01 10.49
N ILE A 208 -0.13 11.59 9.64
CA ILE A 208 0.30 12.38 8.48
C ILE A 208 0.76 13.78 8.89
N THR A 209 0.01 14.45 9.78
CA THR A 209 0.30 15.85 10.14
C THR A 209 1.48 15.99 11.09
N ASP A 210 1.73 15.02 11.94
CA ASP A 210 2.81 15.00 12.93
C ASP A 210 4.08 14.28 12.42
N ALA A 211 4.06 13.80 11.18
CA ALA A 211 5.23 13.18 10.57
C ALA A 211 6.38 14.17 10.33
N ASP A 212 7.60 13.67 10.36
CA ASP A 212 8.81 14.34 9.84
C ASP A 212 9.06 13.98 8.37
N LEU A 213 8.46 12.86 7.91
CA LEU A 213 8.53 12.38 6.53
C LEU A 213 7.28 11.53 6.21
N VAL A 214 6.68 11.75 5.05
CA VAL A 214 5.63 10.87 4.51
C VAL A 214 6.13 10.19 3.23
N VAL A 215 5.93 8.87 3.13
CA VAL A 215 6.38 8.06 1.99
C VAL A 215 5.20 7.33 1.34
N LEU A 216 5.09 7.46 0.02
CA LEU A 216 4.23 6.64 -0.83
C LEU A 216 5.12 5.57 -1.50
N PRO A 217 5.16 4.34 -0.99
CA PRO A 217 6.01 3.28 -1.53
C PRO A 217 5.50 2.81 -2.90
N PRO A 218 6.23 1.95 -3.63
CA PRO A 218 5.80 1.45 -4.93
C PRO A 218 4.63 0.47 -4.81
N SER A 219 3.47 0.99 -4.41
CA SER A 219 2.18 0.31 -4.34
C SER A 219 1.29 0.71 -5.51
N ASN A 220 0.18 -0.03 -5.74
CA ASN A 220 -0.73 0.29 -6.83
C ASN A 220 -1.30 1.71 -6.68
N PRO A 221 -1.15 2.58 -7.70
CA PRO A 221 -1.55 3.98 -7.59
C PRO A 221 -3.06 4.19 -7.59
N VAL A 222 -3.84 3.22 -8.02
CA VAL A 222 -5.31 3.31 -8.13
C VAL A 222 -5.99 2.62 -6.97
N VAL A 223 -5.78 1.30 -6.84
CA VAL A 223 -6.51 0.45 -5.89
C VAL A 223 -5.83 0.30 -4.53
N SER A 224 -4.67 0.90 -4.31
CA SER A 224 -4.02 0.93 -3.00
C SER A 224 -3.82 2.37 -2.52
N VAL A 225 -2.79 3.07 -3.03
CA VAL A 225 -2.53 4.47 -2.60
C VAL A 225 -3.68 5.38 -2.98
N GLY A 226 -4.27 5.22 -4.18
CA GLY A 226 -5.41 6.01 -4.64
C GLY A 226 -6.62 5.89 -3.72
N THR A 227 -6.90 4.70 -3.19
CA THR A 227 -7.99 4.49 -2.24
C THR A 227 -7.71 5.16 -0.89
N ILE A 228 -6.48 5.07 -0.38
CA ILE A 228 -6.07 5.77 0.85
C ILE A 228 -6.23 7.29 0.67
N LEU A 229 -5.79 7.83 -0.46
CA LEU A 229 -5.93 9.26 -0.79
C LEU A 229 -7.38 9.70 -0.99
N GLY A 230 -8.26 8.78 -1.34
CA GLY A 230 -9.69 9.01 -1.52
C GLY A 230 -10.48 9.06 -0.21
N VAL A 231 -9.93 8.59 0.90
CA VAL A 231 -10.57 8.76 2.22
C VAL A 231 -10.63 10.26 2.55
N PRO A 232 -11.81 10.84 2.84
CA PRO A 232 -11.93 12.25 3.15
C PRO A 232 -10.94 12.72 4.22
N ARG A 233 -10.39 13.92 4.07
CA ARG A 233 -9.36 14.54 4.92
C ARG A 233 -7.93 13.99 4.79
N VAL A 234 -7.71 12.83 4.15
CA VAL A 234 -6.34 12.29 3.98
C VAL A 234 -5.53 13.15 3.02
N ARG A 235 -6.12 13.50 1.87
CA ARG A 235 -5.45 14.37 0.88
C ARG A 235 -5.17 15.76 1.45
N GLU A 236 -6.12 16.33 2.18
CA GLU A 236 -5.97 17.61 2.86
C GLU A 236 -4.86 17.56 3.92
N ALA A 237 -4.76 16.47 4.69
CA ALA A 237 -3.70 16.29 5.69
C ALA A 237 -2.31 16.24 5.02
N LEU A 238 -2.17 15.52 3.88
CA LEU A 238 -0.93 15.50 3.09
C LEU A 238 -0.55 16.86 2.53
N ARG A 239 -1.53 17.66 2.15
CA ARG A 239 -1.28 19.02 1.66
C ARG A 239 -0.91 19.99 2.77
N ALA A 240 -1.45 19.79 3.95
CA ALA A 240 -1.26 20.68 5.11
C ALA A 240 -0.01 20.33 5.93
N THR A 241 0.46 19.09 5.88
CA THR A 241 1.64 18.68 6.66
C THR A 241 2.90 19.47 6.29
N ARG A 242 3.73 19.74 7.27
CA ARG A 242 5.06 20.33 7.08
C ARG A 242 6.10 19.30 6.66
N ALA A 243 5.81 18.03 6.86
CA ALA A 243 6.69 16.95 6.43
C ALA A 243 6.81 16.94 4.90
N PRO A 244 8.01 16.69 4.36
CA PRO A 244 8.14 16.37 2.95
C PRO A 244 7.40 15.08 2.62
N VAL A 245 6.74 15.04 1.45
CA VAL A 245 6.02 13.87 0.95
C VAL A 245 6.72 13.37 -0.32
N VAL A 246 7.23 12.14 -0.26
CA VAL A 246 7.95 11.52 -1.37
C VAL A 246 7.29 10.23 -1.81
N GLY A 247 7.22 10.02 -3.12
CA GLY A 247 6.71 8.79 -3.69
C GLY A 247 7.75 8.08 -4.55
N LEU A 248 7.56 6.76 -4.70
CA LEU A 248 8.40 5.90 -5.53
C LEU A 248 7.54 5.20 -6.59
N SER A 249 8.02 5.16 -7.83
CA SER A 249 7.28 4.59 -8.94
C SER A 249 7.07 3.07 -8.81
N PRO A 250 5.83 2.58 -8.97
CA PRO A 250 5.55 1.16 -9.13
C PRO A 250 5.76 0.68 -10.58
N ILE A 251 6.01 1.60 -11.51
CA ILE A 251 6.28 1.32 -12.92
C ILE A 251 7.77 1.44 -13.16
N VAL A 252 8.33 0.44 -13.81
CA VAL A 252 9.77 0.31 -14.09
C VAL A 252 9.94 -0.13 -15.54
N GLY A 253 10.61 0.69 -16.36
CA GLY A 253 10.77 0.41 -17.79
C GLY A 253 9.45 0.30 -18.54
N GLY A 254 8.45 1.15 -18.19
CA GLY A 254 7.13 1.17 -18.82
C GLY A 254 6.20 0.03 -18.40
N THR A 255 6.57 -0.81 -17.43
CA THR A 255 5.74 -1.93 -16.95
C THR A 255 5.66 -1.97 -15.43
N HIS A 256 4.59 -2.55 -14.90
CA HIS A 256 4.53 -2.83 -13.46
C HIS A 256 5.43 -4.02 -13.10
N VAL A 257 6.11 -3.94 -11.97
CA VAL A 257 7.00 -5.02 -11.48
C VAL A 257 6.19 -6.22 -10.98
N ARG A 258 5.11 -5.96 -10.25
CA ARG A 258 4.13 -6.95 -9.75
C ARG A 258 2.74 -6.34 -9.70
N GLY A 259 1.72 -7.18 -9.81
CA GLY A 259 0.33 -6.76 -9.70
C GLY A 259 -0.29 -6.37 -11.04
N MET A 260 -1.22 -5.42 -11.03
CA MET A 260 -2.01 -5.03 -12.20
C MET A 260 -2.12 -3.50 -12.37
N ALA A 261 -1.07 -2.77 -12.00
CA ALA A 261 -1.09 -1.30 -12.12
C ALA A 261 -1.38 -0.84 -13.56
N HIS A 262 -0.95 -1.61 -14.56
CA HIS A 262 -1.23 -1.33 -15.97
C HIS A 262 -2.74 -1.24 -16.24
N GLN A 263 -3.50 -2.29 -15.91
CA GLN A 263 -4.95 -2.32 -16.16
C GLN A 263 -5.68 -1.21 -15.39
N MET A 264 -5.25 -0.98 -14.14
CA MET A 264 -5.87 0.03 -13.28
C MET A 264 -5.59 1.45 -13.77
N LEU A 265 -4.35 1.77 -14.16
CA LEU A 265 -4.01 3.08 -14.74
C LEU A 265 -4.76 3.32 -16.05
N THR A 266 -4.83 2.31 -16.91
CA THR A 266 -5.56 2.40 -18.18
C THR A 266 -7.05 2.68 -17.94
N SER A 267 -7.67 2.04 -16.93
CA SER A 267 -9.10 2.22 -16.63
C SER A 267 -9.47 3.63 -16.15
N ILE A 268 -8.49 4.38 -15.64
CA ILE A 268 -8.67 5.78 -15.22
C ILE A 268 -8.06 6.79 -16.21
N GLY A 269 -7.60 6.34 -17.38
CA GLY A 269 -7.05 7.19 -18.44
C GLY A 269 -5.66 7.74 -18.14
N VAL A 270 -4.91 7.14 -17.19
CA VAL A 270 -3.54 7.54 -16.89
C VAL A 270 -2.57 6.69 -17.70
N GLU A 271 -1.59 7.35 -18.34
CA GLU A 271 -0.51 6.68 -19.06
C GLU A 271 0.28 5.75 -18.15
N VAL A 272 0.60 4.54 -18.65
CA VAL A 272 1.38 3.55 -17.91
C VAL A 272 2.87 3.87 -18.04
N SER A 273 3.31 4.87 -17.29
CA SER A 273 4.71 5.26 -17.22
C SER A 273 5.08 5.78 -15.84
N ALA A 274 6.37 5.70 -15.49
CA ALA A 274 6.87 6.13 -14.18
C ALA A 274 6.57 7.63 -13.94
N GLY A 275 6.78 8.45 -14.94
CA GLY A 275 6.54 9.89 -14.86
C GLY A 275 5.05 10.24 -14.78
N ALA A 276 4.20 9.54 -15.55
CA ALA A 276 2.76 9.82 -15.53
C ALA A 276 2.12 9.51 -14.17
N VAL A 277 2.58 8.48 -13.47
CA VAL A 277 2.11 8.16 -12.11
C VAL A 277 2.49 9.27 -11.13
N GLY A 278 3.73 9.78 -11.18
CA GLY A 278 4.14 10.91 -10.34
C GLY A 278 3.30 12.17 -10.60
N LEU A 279 3.06 12.48 -11.87
CA LEU A 279 2.21 13.61 -12.27
C LEU A 279 0.72 13.42 -11.92
N HIS A 280 0.24 12.17 -11.90
CA HIS A 280 -1.12 11.85 -11.44
C HIS A 280 -1.31 12.13 -9.95
N TYR A 281 -0.31 11.84 -9.12
CA TYR A 281 -0.34 12.26 -7.71
C TYR A 281 -0.20 13.77 -7.54
N GLY A 282 0.52 14.42 -8.45
CA GLY A 282 0.68 15.86 -8.53
C GLY A 282 1.56 16.48 -7.46
N SER A 283 2.06 17.68 -7.77
CA SER A 283 2.90 18.45 -6.86
C SER A 283 2.08 19.34 -5.92
N ARG A 284 2.43 19.35 -4.64
CA ARG A 284 1.86 20.28 -3.64
C ARG A 284 2.14 21.76 -3.98
N SER A 285 3.19 22.03 -4.76
CA SER A 285 3.62 23.40 -5.08
C SER A 285 2.93 24.00 -6.30
N THR A 286 2.36 23.19 -7.19
CA THR A 286 1.88 23.66 -8.51
C THR A 286 0.41 23.40 -8.79
N GLY A 287 -0.29 22.67 -7.95
CA GLY A 287 -1.69 22.29 -8.19
C GLY A 287 -2.55 22.27 -6.91
N ASP A 288 -3.86 22.32 -7.11
CA ASP A 288 -4.80 22.34 -5.98
C ASP A 288 -5.01 20.94 -5.35
N ASP A 289 -4.71 19.85 -6.08
CA ASP A 289 -4.93 18.48 -5.65
C ASP A 289 -3.65 17.66 -5.44
N GLY A 290 -2.48 18.22 -5.79
CA GLY A 290 -1.20 17.52 -5.67
C GLY A 290 -0.80 17.21 -4.24
N VAL A 291 -0.14 16.06 -4.02
CA VAL A 291 0.21 15.58 -2.69
C VAL A 291 1.71 15.34 -2.49
N LEU A 292 2.53 15.45 -3.54
CA LEU A 292 3.96 15.13 -3.48
C LEU A 292 4.85 16.38 -3.50
N ASP A 293 6.04 16.24 -2.91
CA ASP A 293 7.20 17.14 -3.09
C ASP A 293 8.26 16.50 -3.96
N GLY A 294 8.41 15.17 -3.89
CA GLY A 294 9.42 14.43 -4.64
C GLY A 294 8.91 13.10 -5.19
N TRP A 295 9.52 12.67 -6.28
CA TRP A 295 9.20 11.41 -6.96
C TRP A 295 10.46 10.70 -7.44
N LEU A 296 10.60 9.42 -7.13
CA LEU A 296 11.66 8.59 -7.67
C LEU A 296 11.16 7.73 -8.82
N VAL A 297 11.95 7.66 -9.89
CA VAL A 297 11.77 6.75 -11.03
C VAL A 297 12.94 5.78 -11.09
N ASP A 298 12.76 4.63 -11.76
CA ASP A 298 13.87 3.69 -12.00
C ASP A 298 14.87 4.27 -12.99
N ASP A 299 16.14 3.84 -12.93
CA ASP A 299 17.18 4.25 -13.88
C ASP A 299 16.78 3.99 -15.35
N ARG A 300 15.94 2.98 -15.59
CA ARG A 300 15.39 2.68 -16.93
C ARG A 300 14.40 3.71 -17.44
N ASP A 301 13.86 4.54 -16.56
CA ASP A 301 12.90 5.60 -16.85
C ASP A 301 13.52 7.01 -16.64
N ALA A 302 14.86 7.11 -16.67
CA ALA A 302 15.59 8.36 -16.44
C ALA A 302 15.23 9.47 -17.42
N ASP A 303 14.80 9.12 -18.64
CA ASP A 303 14.31 10.05 -19.67
C ASP A 303 13.04 10.80 -19.25
N GLN A 304 12.32 10.33 -18.22
CA GLN A 304 11.11 10.96 -17.73
C GLN A 304 11.34 12.00 -16.62
N VAL A 305 12.58 12.06 -16.08
CA VAL A 305 12.93 12.95 -14.96
C VAL A 305 12.59 14.41 -15.26
N ASP A 306 12.97 14.92 -16.42
CA ASP A 306 12.72 16.32 -16.78
C ASP A 306 11.22 16.61 -16.96
N ARG A 307 10.44 15.66 -17.48
CA ARG A 307 8.98 15.77 -17.56
C ARG A 307 8.35 15.90 -16.18
N VAL A 308 8.80 15.11 -15.22
CA VAL A 308 8.30 15.12 -13.83
C VAL A 308 8.69 16.43 -13.13
N ARG A 309 9.94 16.89 -13.32
CA ARG A 309 10.41 18.18 -12.79
C ARG A 309 9.64 19.37 -13.35
N ALA A 310 9.31 19.32 -14.65
CA ALA A 310 8.46 20.35 -15.28
C ALA A 310 7.05 20.39 -14.66
N GLY A 311 6.56 19.28 -14.09
CA GLY A 311 5.32 19.21 -13.31
C GLY A 311 5.45 19.71 -11.87
N GLY A 312 6.60 20.24 -11.46
CA GLY A 312 6.83 20.87 -10.15
C GLY A 312 7.23 19.89 -9.04
N LEU A 313 7.67 18.68 -9.37
CA LEU A 313 8.17 17.69 -8.42
C LEU A 313 9.70 17.65 -8.42
N ALA A 314 10.35 17.57 -7.27
CA ALA A 314 11.72 17.07 -7.23
C ALA A 314 11.74 15.64 -7.80
N CYS A 315 12.69 15.33 -8.68
CA CYS A 315 12.74 14.01 -9.29
C CYS A 315 14.17 13.54 -9.51
N ALA A 316 14.42 12.26 -9.27
CA ALA A 316 15.67 11.59 -9.57
C ALA A 316 15.41 10.15 -10.06
N ALA A 317 16.33 9.64 -10.87
CA ALA A 317 16.37 8.25 -11.28
C ALA A 317 17.35 7.50 -10.37
N VAL A 318 16.92 6.36 -9.84
CA VAL A 318 17.71 5.44 -8.99
C VAL A 318 17.22 4.01 -9.19
N PRO A 319 18.00 2.96 -8.88
CA PRO A 319 17.51 1.59 -8.96
C PRO A 319 16.26 1.39 -8.07
N LEU A 320 15.12 1.02 -8.65
CA LEU A 320 13.85 0.80 -7.93
C LEU A 320 13.44 -0.68 -7.86
N MET A 321 14.36 -1.62 -8.08
CA MET A 321 14.08 -3.04 -7.90
C MET A 321 14.41 -3.48 -6.48
N MET A 322 13.39 -3.88 -5.73
CA MET A 322 13.50 -4.41 -4.36
C MET A 322 14.02 -5.86 -4.39
N SER A 323 15.27 -6.06 -4.86
CA SER A 323 15.91 -7.38 -4.97
C SER A 323 16.15 -8.02 -3.61
N ASP A 324 16.57 -7.20 -2.66
CA ASP A 324 16.88 -7.56 -1.28
C ASP A 324 16.59 -6.37 -0.34
N VAL A 325 16.85 -6.55 0.96
CA VAL A 325 16.58 -5.53 1.97
C VAL A 325 17.55 -4.35 1.88
N ASP A 326 18.81 -4.58 1.48
CA ASP A 326 19.81 -3.53 1.35
C ASP A 326 19.53 -2.62 0.15
N ALA A 327 19.19 -3.22 -1.02
CA ALA A 327 18.74 -2.47 -2.19
C ALA A 327 17.49 -1.64 -1.86
N THR A 328 16.57 -2.19 -1.08
CA THR A 328 15.35 -1.50 -0.67
C THR A 328 15.63 -0.38 0.34
N ALA A 329 16.59 -0.57 1.25
CA ALA A 329 17.04 0.48 2.16
C ALA A 329 17.73 1.63 1.39
N ALA A 330 18.50 1.32 0.35
CA ALA A 330 19.09 2.33 -0.54
C ALA A 330 18.02 3.16 -1.28
N MET A 331 16.91 2.54 -1.71
CA MET A 331 15.77 3.26 -2.29
C MET A 331 15.16 4.24 -1.27
N ALA A 332 14.97 3.79 -0.02
CA ALA A 332 14.47 4.66 1.05
C ALA A 332 15.43 5.83 1.34
N ALA A 333 16.74 5.57 1.38
CA ALA A 333 17.76 6.59 1.56
C ALA A 333 17.75 7.62 0.42
N ALA A 334 17.60 7.18 -0.83
CA ALA A 334 17.47 8.06 -2.00
C ALA A 334 16.20 8.92 -1.93
N ALA A 335 15.07 8.35 -1.51
CA ALA A 335 13.83 9.08 -1.33
C ALA A 335 13.96 10.19 -0.26
N ILE A 336 14.57 9.87 0.87
CA ILE A 336 14.85 10.84 1.94
C ILE A 336 15.79 11.96 1.43
N THR A 337 16.89 11.59 0.80
CA THR A 337 17.87 12.55 0.25
C THR A 337 17.21 13.51 -0.74
N LEU A 338 16.34 13.00 -1.63
CA LEU A 338 15.67 13.82 -2.65
C LEU A 338 14.87 14.98 -2.06
N VAL A 339 14.18 14.75 -0.93
CA VAL A 339 13.24 15.75 -0.38
C VAL A 339 13.79 16.52 0.83
N THR A 340 14.90 16.05 1.43
CA THR A 340 15.51 16.72 2.58
C THR A 340 16.81 17.44 2.24
N GLY A 341 17.45 17.11 1.13
CA GLY A 341 18.81 17.56 0.79
C GLY A 341 19.89 16.96 1.70
N ALA A 342 19.54 16.05 2.61
CA ALA A 342 20.48 15.41 3.53
C ALA A 342 21.34 14.40 2.76
N GLY A 343 22.50 14.80 2.30
CA GLY A 343 23.42 13.97 1.51
C GLY A 343 24.32 14.78 0.57
N ALA A 344 23.95 16.04 0.30
CA ALA A 344 24.73 16.93 -0.58
C ALA A 344 25.87 17.67 0.14
N GLY A 345 26.14 17.36 1.41
CA GLY A 345 27.10 18.10 2.26
C GLY A 345 28.28 17.27 2.76
N GLY A 346 28.79 16.34 1.98
CA GLY A 346 29.86 15.43 2.39
C GLY A 346 31.06 15.36 1.46
N ASP A 347 31.40 16.46 0.74
CA ASP A 347 32.68 16.62 0.06
C ASP A 347 32.99 18.15 -0.10
N GLU A 348 33.50 18.78 0.95
CA GLU A 348 34.36 19.95 0.92
C GLU A 348 35.55 19.75 1.84
#